data_863e31674b0a3289cef82642b56acc73
#
_entry.id   863e31674b0a3289cef82642b56acc73
#
_cell.length_a   1.000
_cell.length_b   1.000
_cell.length_c   1.000
_cell.angle_alpha   90.00
_cell.angle_beta   90.00
_cell.angle_gamma   90.00
#
_symmetry.space_group_name_H-M   'P 1'
#
loop_
_entity.id
_entity.type
_entity.pdbx_description
1 polymer ?
#
loop_
_entity_poly.entity_id
_entity_poly.type
_entity_poly.pdbx_seq_one_letter_code
_entity_poly.pdbx_strand_id
1 'polypeptide(L)'
;NRILEGIRELNRQGATVVYTSHYMEEVEQLCTRIMIMDKGKTLATGTKDELKAMINDGETVTVELYALQPGHVANIRQLPHVARAEYSDNRLAVHFDGGQHNLLTLLDHLKSRDLSFGRVFSEQPTLNDVFLEITGRQLRD
;
A
#
# COMPACT_ATOMS: atom_id res chain seq x y z
N ASN A 1 -12.35 15.71 10.85
CA ASN A 1 -13.45 16.12 9.98
C ASN A 1 -14.80 15.92 10.70
N ARG A 2 -15.52 17.01 10.89
CA ARG A 2 -16.82 17.00 11.62
C ARG A 2 -17.88 16.12 10.97
N ILE A 3 -17.88 16.04 9.64
CA ILE A 3 -18.85 15.24 8.90
C ILE A 3 -18.65 13.75 9.19
N LEU A 4 -17.40 13.28 9.17
CA LEU A 4 -17.08 11.89 9.45
C LEU A 4 -17.38 11.51 10.89
N GLU A 5 -17.13 12.43 11.83
CA GLU A 5 -17.49 12.22 13.24
C GLU A 5 -19.01 12.11 13.44
N GLY A 6 -19.79 12.94 12.75
CA GLY A 6 -21.25 12.87 12.78
C GLY A 6 -21.78 11.54 12.25
N ILE A 7 -21.20 11.04 11.17
CA ILE A 7 -21.57 9.74 10.59
C ILE A 7 -21.25 8.60 11.57
N ARG A 8 -20.08 8.64 12.19
CA ARG A 8 -19.70 7.64 13.20
C ARG A 8 -20.68 7.64 14.38
N GLU A 9 -21.11 8.83 14.82
CA GLU A 9 -22.04 8.95 15.92
C GLU A 9 -23.42 8.37 15.56
N LEU A 10 -23.93 8.65 14.36
CA LEU A 10 -25.17 8.06 13.87
C LEU A 10 -25.09 6.53 13.84
N ASN A 11 -23.97 6.00 13.40
CA ASN A 11 -23.75 4.55 13.38
C ASN A 11 -23.72 3.96 14.79
N ARG A 12 -23.06 4.63 15.73
CA ARG A 12 -23.05 4.20 17.14
C ARG A 12 -24.44 4.16 17.77
N GLN A 13 -25.33 5.05 17.31
CA GLN A 13 -26.71 5.09 17.77
C GLN A 13 -27.60 4.02 17.11
N GLY A 14 -27.04 3.17 16.28
CA GLY A 14 -27.72 2.04 15.67
C GLY A 14 -28.13 2.23 14.21
N ALA A 15 -27.81 3.36 13.61
CA ALA A 15 -28.12 3.59 12.19
C ALA A 15 -27.15 2.81 11.29
N THR A 16 -27.72 2.15 10.26
CA THR A 16 -26.92 1.62 9.17
C THR A 16 -26.64 2.75 8.18
N VAL A 17 -25.38 2.98 7.89
CA VAL A 17 -24.95 4.08 7.02
C VAL A 17 -24.34 3.54 5.74
N VAL A 18 -24.82 4.02 4.60
CA VAL A 18 -24.20 3.78 3.29
C VAL A 18 -23.44 5.05 2.91
N TYR A 19 -22.13 4.90 2.74
CA TYR A 19 -21.24 6.03 2.43
C TYR A 19 -20.59 5.81 1.06
N THR A 20 -20.83 6.72 0.14
CA THR A 20 -20.27 6.66 -1.22
C THR A 20 -19.20 7.72 -1.35
N SER A 21 -18.01 7.31 -1.75
CA SER A 21 -16.86 8.20 -1.90
C SER A 21 -15.88 7.63 -2.90
N HIS A 22 -15.09 8.51 -3.51
CA HIS A 22 -13.91 8.14 -4.28
C HIS A 22 -12.60 8.46 -3.52
N TYR A 23 -12.72 8.90 -2.27
CA TYR A 23 -11.57 9.15 -1.39
C TYR A 23 -11.32 7.90 -0.54
N MET A 24 -10.34 7.11 -0.95
CA MET A 24 -10.07 5.81 -0.33
C MET A 24 -9.67 5.92 1.14
N GLU A 25 -8.98 7.00 1.52
CA GLU A 25 -8.59 7.22 2.92
C GLU A 25 -9.80 7.37 3.84
N GLU A 26 -10.83 8.11 3.41
CA GLU A 26 -12.06 8.27 4.17
C GLU A 26 -12.81 6.95 4.31
N VAL A 27 -12.89 6.20 3.21
CA VAL A 27 -13.54 4.88 3.20
C VAL A 27 -12.82 3.92 4.14
N GLU A 28 -11.50 3.91 4.11
CA GLU A 28 -10.69 3.03 4.95
C GLU A 28 -10.86 3.33 6.44
N GLN A 29 -11.00 4.60 6.81
CA GLN A 29 -11.18 5.01 8.19
C GLN A 29 -12.61 4.81 8.71
N LEU A 30 -13.61 4.95 7.85
CA LEU A 30 -15.02 5.04 8.25
C LEU A 30 -15.77 3.73 8.09
N CYS A 31 -15.53 3.00 7.00
CA CYS A 31 -16.36 1.88 6.61
C CYS A 31 -15.92 0.55 7.22
N THR A 32 -16.91 -0.26 7.64
CA THR A 32 -16.68 -1.62 8.14
C THR A 32 -16.68 -2.63 7.01
N ARG A 33 -17.56 -2.44 6.01
CA ARG A 33 -17.57 -3.23 4.78
C ARG A 33 -17.53 -2.29 3.58
N ILE A 34 -16.84 -2.72 2.55
CA ILE A 34 -16.54 -1.90 1.39
C ILE A 34 -16.92 -2.67 0.12
N MET A 35 -17.55 -1.96 -0.80
CA MET A 35 -17.84 -2.46 -2.13
C MET A 35 -17.12 -1.56 -3.14
N ILE A 36 -16.26 -2.14 -3.96
CA ILE A 36 -15.57 -1.42 -5.02
C ILE A 36 -16.36 -1.62 -6.30
N MET A 37 -16.75 -0.52 -6.92
CA MET A 37 -17.53 -0.52 -8.16
C MET A 37 -16.81 0.26 -9.25
N ASP A 38 -16.96 -0.20 -10.47
CA ASP A 38 -16.48 0.50 -11.66
C ASP A 38 -17.43 0.22 -12.81
N LYS A 39 -17.79 1.27 -13.54
CA LYS A 39 -18.69 1.19 -14.71
C LYS A 39 -19.99 0.45 -14.41
N GLY A 40 -20.56 0.68 -13.24
CA GLY A 40 -21.81 0.09 -12.82
C GLY A 40 -21.73 -1.36 -12.38
N LYS A 41 -20.53 -1.92 -12.27
CA LYS A 41 -20.32 -3.31 -11.85
C LYS A 41 -19.59 -3.39 -10.53
N THR A 42 -19.98 -4.34 -9.69
CA THR A 42 -19.28 -4.64 -8.45
C THR A 42 -18.03 -5.45 -8.77
N LEU A 43 -16.85 -4.92 -8.42
CA LEU A 43 -15.58 -5.58 -8.68
C LEU A 43 -15.11 -6.42 -7.49
N ALA A 44 -15.34 -5.94 -6.27
CA ALA A 44 -14.92 -6.62 -5.06
C ALA A 44 -15.77 -6.12 -3.88
N THR A 45 -15.92 -6.98 -2.88
CA THR A 45 -16.65 -6.69 -1.66
C THR A 45 -15.94 -7.34 -0.47
N GLY A 46 -15.89 -6.66 0.65
CA GLY A 46 -15.32 -7.20 1.87
C GLY A 46 -14.91 -6.14 2.87
N THR A 47 -14.25 -6.55 3.93
CA THR A 47 -13.58 -5.63 4.85
C THR A 47 -12.34 -5.07 4.19
N LYS A 48 -11.78 -3.99 4.75
CA LYS A 48 -10.52 -3.43 4.23
C LYS A 48 -9.39 -4.46 4.21
N ASP A 49 -9.33 -5.30 5.23
CA ASP A 49 -8.27 -6.33 5.32
C ASP A 49 -8.48 -7.45 4.30
N GLU A 50 -9.72 -7.88 4.07
CA GLU A 50 -10.06 -8.85 3.04
C GLU A 50 -9.70 -8.33 1.65
N LEU A 51 -10.01 -7.07 1.37
CA LEU A 51 -9.71 -6.44 0.08
C LEU A 51 -8.20 -6.30 -0.14
N LYS A 52 -7.47 -5.90 0.89
CA LYS A 52 -6.00 -5.80 0.80
C LYS A 52 -5.34 -7.14 0.57
N ALA A 53 -5.92 -8.22 1.10
CA ALA A 53 -5.42 -9.57 0.88
C ALA A 53 -5.66 -10.09 -0.55
N MET A 54 -6.56 -9.47 -1.31
CA MET A 54 -6.86 -9.88 -2.69
C MET A 54 -5.79 -9.47 -3.69
N ILE A 55 -4.95 -8.50 -3.35
CA ILE A 55 -3.86 -8.07 -4.22
C ILE A 55 -2.55 -8.66 -3.73
N ASN A 56 -1.68 -8.98 -4.67
CA ASN A 56 -0.35 -9.51 -4.39
C ASN A 56 0.68 -8.40 -4.17
N ASP A 57 0.23 -7.18 -3.94
CA ASP A 57 1.12 -6.11 -3.53
C ASP A 57 1.56 -6.39 -2.10
N GLY A 58 2.80 -6.79 -1.97
CA GLY A 58 3.43 -6.95 -0.69
C GLY A 58 3.66 -5.60 -0.02
N GLU A 59 4.51 -5.62 0.97
CA GLU A 59 4.85 -4.41 1.69
C GLU A 59 5.69 -3.45 0.85
N THR A 60 5.58 -2.16 1.14
CA THR A 60 6.50 -1.15 0.66
C THR A 60 7.42 -0.74 1.80
N VAL A 61 8.72 -0.86 1.59
CA VAL A 61 9.73 -0.45 2.56
C VAL A 61 10.41 0.81 2.05
N THR A 62 10.34 1.87 2.82
CA THR A 62 11.00 3.14 2.51
C THR A 62 12.17 3.34 3.47
N VAL A 63 13.34 3.60 2.92
CA VAL A 63 14.59 3.76 3.68
C VAL A 63 15.21 5.11 3.34
N GLU A 64 15.58 5.86 4.37
CA GLU A 64 16.34 7.09 4.18
C GLU A 64 17.81 6.74 3.91
N LEU A 65 18.27 7.08 2.71
CA LEU A 65 19.64 6.86 2.24
C LEU A 65 20.15 8.12 1.56
N TYR A 66 21.36 8.52 1.90
CA TYR A 66 21.96 9.70 1.30
C TYR A 66 22.98 9.30 0.24
N ALA A 67 22.96 9.98 -0.89
CA ALA A 67 23.90 9.78 -1.99
C ALA A 67 23.94 8.35 -2.55
N LEU A 68 22.80 7.68 -2.63
CA LEU A 68 22.71 6.35 -3.24
C LEU A 68 22.97 6.43 -4.73
N GLN A 69 23.89 5.58 -5.21
CA GLN A 69 24.28 5.56 -6.62
C GLN A 69 23.30 4.72 -7.45
N PRO A 70 23.11 5.04 -8.75
CA PRO A 70 22.22 4.25 -9.62
C PRO A 70 22.53 2.75 -9.67
N GLY A 71 23.81 2.38 -9.57
CA GLY A 71 24.22 0.98 -9.53
C GLY A 71 23.69 0.22 -8.31
N HIS A 72 23.59 0.89 -7.17
CA HIS A 72 23.00 0.31 -5.96
C HIS A 72 21.52 0.04 -6.14
N VAL A 73 20.80 0.96 -6.78
CA VAL A 73 19.36 0.77 -7.05
C VAL A 73 19.15 -0.42 -7.98
N ALA A 74 19.98 -0.55 -9.00
CA ALA A 74 19.91 -1.70 -9.92
C ALA A 74 20.13 -3.03 -9.19
N ASN A 75 21.07 -3.09 -8.25
CA ASN A 75 21.31 -4.28 -7.44
C ASN A 75 20.13 -4.60 -6.52
N ILE A 76 19.52 -3.58 -5.94
CA ILE A 76 18.35 -3.76 -5.08
C ILE A 76 17.17 -4.33 -5.86
N ARG A 77 16.99 -3.89 -7.11
CA ARG A 77 15.96 -4.44 -8.00
C ARG A 77 16.13 -5.93 -8.29
N GLN A 78 17.32 -6.48 -8.11
CA GLN A 78 17.60 -7.90 -8.30
C GLN A 78 17.35 -8.76 -7.06
N LEU A 79 17.04 -8.14 -5.92
CA LEU A 79 16.73 -8.90 -4.70
C LEU A 79 15.45 -9.70 -4.85
N PRO A 80 15.31 -10.83 -4.14
CA PRO A 80 14.10 -11.65 -4.21
C PRO A 80 12.84 -10.84 -3.85
N HIS A 81 11.78 -11.06 -4.61
CA HIS A 81 10.46 -10.46 -4.41
C HIS A 81 10.40 -8.95 -4.59
N VAL A 82 11.43 -8.31 -5.10
CA VAL A 82 11.37 -6.88 -5.42
C VAL A 82 10.64 -6.69 -6.76
N ALA A 83 9.46 -6.06 -6.70
CA ALA A 83 8.69 -5.70 -7.90
C ALA A 83 9.21 -4.39 -8.51
N ARG A 84 9.51 -3.42 -7.66
CA ARG A 84 10.06 -2.12 -8.09
C ARG A 84 10.89 -1.52 -6.97
N ALA A 85 11.86 -0.69 -7.36
CA ALA A 85 12.63 0.12 -6.45
C ALA A 85 12.87 1.49 -7.07
N GLU A 86 12.60 2.54 -6.32
CA GLU A 86 12.71 3.92 -6.77
C GLU A 86 13.46 4.72 -5.71
N TYR A 87 14.34 5.61 -6.18
CA TYR A 87 15.11 6.48 -5.30
C TYR A 87 14.92 7.93 -5.70
N SER A 88 14.42 8.74 -4.78
CA SER A 88 14.29 10.19 -4.95
C SER A 88 14.26 10.87 -3.59
N ASP A 89 14.72 12.11 -3.53
CA ASP A 89 14.73 12.92 -2.30
C ASP A 89 15.32 12.21 -1.09
N ASN A 90 16.42 11.51 -1.28
CA ASN A 90 17.12 10.72 -0.26
C ASN A 90 16.26 9.64 0.38
N ARG A 91 15.27 9.13 -0.36
CA ARG A 91 14.41 8.02 0.07
C ARG A 91 14.38 6.94 -0.98
N LEU A 92 14.69 5.73 -0.55
CA LEU A 92 14.57 4.53 -1.36
C LEU A 92 13.25 3.85 -1.02
N ALA A 93 12.36 3.74 -1.99
CA ALA A 93 11.11 3.00 -1.84
C ALA A 93 11.21 1.68 -2.58
N VAL A 94 11.08 0.58 -1.86
CA VAL A 94 11.14 -0.78 -2.41
C VAL A 94 9.79 -1.44 -2.26
N HIS A 95 9.19 -1.83 -3.37
CA HIS A 95 7.90 -2.52 -3.40
C HIS A 95 8.13 -4.01 -3.62
N PHE A 96 7.64 -4.82 -2.68
CA PHE A 96 7.75 -6.28 -2.76
C PHE A 96 6.43 -6.88 -3.24
N ASP A 97 6.50 -7.93 -4.03
CA ASP A 97 5.34 -8.62 -4.58
C ASP A 97 4.96 -9.88 -3.80
N GLY A 98 5.39 -9.97 -2.57
CA GLY A 98 5.16 -11.12 -1.71
C GLY A 98 6.44 -11.52 -0.98
N GLY A 99 6.48 -12.76 -0.51
CA GLY A 99 7.63 -13.28 0.22
C GLY A 99 7.59 -12.97 1.71
N GLN A 100 8.57 -13.49 2.43
CA GLN A 100 8.73 -13.31 3.86
C GLN A 100 10.07 -12.67 4.18
N HIS A 101 10.11 -11.95 5.29
CA HIS A 101 11.34 -11.33 5.79
C HIS A 101 11.99 -10.35 4.79
N ASN A 102 11.17 -9.67 3.98
CA ASN A 102 11.65 -8.75 2.95
C ASN A 102 12.43 -7.58 3.55
N LEU A 103 11.94 -7.04 4.68
CA LEU A 103 12.62 -5.96 5.39
C LEU A 103 14.02 -6.38 5.82
N LEU A 104 14.15 -7.56 6.40
CA LEU A 104 15.44 -8.07 6.84
C LEU A 104 16.38 -8.29 5.66
N THR A 105 15.89 -8.88 4.58
CA THR A 105 16.67 -9.09 3.36
C THR A 105 17.21 -7.77 2.80
N LEU A 106 16.36 -6.74 2.76
CA LEU A 106 16.77 -5.42 2.28
C LEU A 106 17.82 -4.79 3.19
N LEU A 107 17.59 -4.80 4.51
CA LEU A 107 18.54 -4.20 5.45
C LEU A 107 19.90 -4.93 5.46
N ASP A 108 19.89 -6.26 5.36
CA ASP A 108 21.13 -7.05 5.27
C ASP A 108 21.89 -6.70 3.99
N HIS A 109 21.19 -6.52 2.88
CA HIS A 109 21.81 -6.09 1.62
C HIS A 109 22.48 -4.72 1.76
N LEU A 110 21.77 -3.75 2.35
CA LEU A 110 22.33 -2.41 2.56
C LEU A 110 23.58 -2.45 3.45
N LYS A 111 23.52 -3.24 4.51
CA LYS A 111 24.64 -3.44 5.42
C LYS A 111 25.83 -4.09 4.71
N SER A 112 25.58 -5.09 3.89
CA SER A 112 26.65 -5.81 3.15
C SER A 112 27.39 -4.91 2.14
N ARG A 113 26.74 -3.83 1.71
CA ARG A 113 27.32 -2.84 0.79
C ARG A 113 27.84 -1.59 1.48
N ASP A 114 27.95 -1.62 2.82
CA ASP A 114 28.39 -0.49 3.65
C ASP A 114 27.57 0.79 3.42
N LEU A 115 26.27 0.62 3.14
CA LEU A 115 25.37 1.74 2.98
C LEU A 115 24.72 2.07 4.32
N SER A 116 25.01 3.25 4.84
CA SER A 116 24.40 3.75 6.06
C SER A 116 23.01 4.28 5.75
N PHE A 117 22.05 3.92 6.58
CA PHE A 117 20.66 4.36 6.39
C PHE A 117 20.13 5.00 7.67
N GLY A 118 19.17 5.91 7.49
CA GLY A 118 18.47 6.57 8.59
C GLY A 118 17.18 5.86 8.93
N ARG A 119 16.06 6.56 8.83
CA ARG A 119 14.75 6.01 9.19
C ARG A 119 14.29 4.96 8.19
N VAL A 120 13.57 3.96 8.71
CA VAL A 120 12.99 2.89 7.91
C VAL A 120 11.49 2.83 8.20
N PHE A 121 10.69 2.80 7.15
CA PHE A 121 9.24 2.70 7.24
C PHE A 121 8.79 1.47 6.44
N SER A 122 7.99 0.63 7.06
CA SER A 122 7.35 -0.49 6.36
C SER A 122 5.85 -0.25 6.34
N GLU A 123 5.26 -0.25 5.16
CA GLU A 123 3.85 0.02 4.97
C GLU A 123 3.18 -1.13 4.25
N GLN A 124 1.99 -1.51 4.75
CA GLN A 124 1.12 -2.45 4.06
C GLN A 124 0.40 -1.74 2.91
N PRO A 125 -0.14 -2.48 1.92
CA PRO A 125 -0.93 -1.88 0.87
C PRO A 125 -2.10 -1.07 1.44
N THR A 126 -2.43 0.03 0.77
CA THR A 126 -3.59 0.85 1.10
C THR A 126 -4.81 0.40 0.30
N LEU A 127 -5.98 0.86 0.72
CA LEU A 127 -7.20 0.61 -0.05
C LEU A 127 -7.13 1.26 -1.44
N ASN A 128 -6.42 2.38 -1.56
CA ASN A 128 -6.17 3.00 -2.86
C ASN A 128 -5.36 2.10 -3.78
N ASP A 129 -4.37 1.39 -3.25
CA ASP A 129 -3.59 0.40 -4.01
C ASP A 129 -4.48 -0.72 -4.53
N VAL A 130 -5.41 -1.21 -3.70
CA VAL A 130 -6.40 -2.22 -4.08
C VAL A 130 -7.25 -1.73 -5.24
N PHE A 131 -7.81 -0.53 -5.11
CA PHE A 131 -8.66 0.08 -6.13
C PHE A 131 -7.93 0.20 -7.46
N LEU A 132 -6.71 0.75 -7.45
CA LEU A 132 -5.92 0.93 -8.67
C LEU A 132 -5.57 -0.40 -9.33
N GLU A 133 -5.23 -1.41 -8.55
CA GLU A 133 -4.88 -2.72 -9.11
C GLU A 133 -6.09 -3.44 -9.70
N ILE A 134 -7.22 -3.43 -9.00
CA ILE A 134 -8.44 -4.09 -9.47
C ILE A 134 -8.99 -3.40 -10.72
N THR A 135 -9.09 -2.08 -10.71
CA THR A 135 -9.58 -1.32 -11.88
C THR A 135 -8.58 -1.35 -13.04
N GLY A 136 -7.29 -1.28 -12.75
CA GLY A 136 -6.23 -1.36 -13.75
C GLY A 136 -6.17 -2.71 -14.46
N ARG A 137 -6.45 -3.80 -13.75
CA ARG A 137 -6.54 -5.13 -14.36
C ARG A 137 -7.70 -5.23 -15.34
N GLN A 138 -8.84 -4.65 -14.98
CA GLN A 138 -10.02 -4.66 -15.85
C GLN A 138 -9.87 -3.78 -17.08
N LEU A 139 -9.06 -2.75 -17.00
CA LEU A 139 -8.77 -1.90 -18.15
C LEU A 139 -7.78 -2.54 -19.15
N ARG A 140 -7.06 -3.57 -18.72
CA ARG A 140 -6.10 -4.31 -19.56
C ARG A 140 -6.71 -5.55 -20.20
N ASP A 141 -7.78 -6.03 -19.63
CA ASP A 141 -8.54 -7.17 -20.15
C ASP A 141 -9.66 -6.69 -21.08
#